data_5593da4d371bb456c97f16f128290b1d
#
_entry.id   5593da4d371bb456c97f16f128290b1d
#
_cell.length_a   1.000
_cell.length_b   1.000
_cell.length_c   1.000
_cell.angle_alpha   90.00
_cell.angle_beta   90.00
_cell.angle_gamma   90.00
#
_symmetry.space_group_name_H-M   'P 1'
#
loop_
_entity.id
_entity.type
_entity.pdbx_description
1 polymer ?
#
loop_
_entity_poly.entity_id
_entity_poly.type
_entity_poly.pdbx_seq_one_letter_code
_entity_poly.pdbx_strand_id
1 'polypeptide(L)'
;MLKSLLRFDSWGKLLSTSGSLASTLGKNNPFRYRGYIYDEETGFYYLQSRYYNPEVGRFISSDVLLSTGQGVLGHNAYAYCLNNPVNMSDSCGTAPLKQECFPDRTKEVLCLLLDNFVTAKKWSVIPGYAQIQFYQHVRSYGDWDYKYNLPDWAKDVSGFSAFGLNMTAADLGNLNYGFVGSTLGFSRKTLLVAAGFVALRKNGDNDGCGHYYDGKDDNFFINLGVGIHYFMEPASFASGEFFDWMVNAGINGRLLLTIYKTTKELRESL
;
A
#
# COMPACT_ATOMS: atom_id res chain seq x y z
N MET A 1 -21.40 -1.12 -19.03
CA MET A 1 -20.84 -1.83 -20.21
C MET A 1 -19.32 -1.64 -20.20
N LEU A 2 -18.53 -2.72 -20.22
CA LEU A 2 -17.06 -2.66 -20.20
C LEU A 2 -16.57 -1.99 -21.51
N LYS A 3 -15.75 -0.92 -21.37
CA LYS A 3 -15.24 -0.18 -22.52
C LYS A 3 -14.14 -0.92 -23.27
N SER A 4 -13.29 -1.66 -22.55
CA SER A 4 -12.27 -2.55 -23.10
C SER A 4 -11.94 -3.63 -22.07
N LEU A 5 -11.76 -4.88 -22.53
CA LEU A 5 -11.36 -6.04 -21.72
C LEU A 5 -10.28 -6.81 -22.47
N LEU A 6 -9.12 -6.95 -21.85
CA LEU A 6 -8.01 -7.78 -22.29
C LEU A 6 -8.00 -9.08 -21.47
N ARG A 7 -7.93 -10.22 -22.13
CA ARG A 7 -7.85 -11.54 -21.48
C ARG A 7 -6.49 -12.15 -21.80
N PHE A 8 -5.83 -12.62 -20.76
CA PHE A 8 -4.51 -13.24 -20.85
C PHE A 8 -4.57 -14.68 -20.30
N ASP A 9 -3.65 -15.50 -20.73
CA ASP A 9 -3.34 -16.75 -20.04
C ASP A 9 -2.55 -16.50 -18.75
N SER A 10 -2.18 -17.56 -18.03
CA SER A 10 -1.40 -17.45 -16.79
C SER A 10 0.02 -16.91 -17.00
N TRP A 11 0.54 -16.95 -18.21
CA TRP A 11 1.87 -16.48 -18.55
C TRP A 11 1.88 -15.08 -19.19
N GLY A 12 0.71 -14.45 -19.35
CA GLY A 12 0.60 -13.10 -19.88
C GLY A 12 0.45 -13.02 -21.39
N LYS A 13 0.29 -14.17 -22.09
CA LYS A 13 -0.03 -14.17 -23.51
C LYS A 13 -1.46 -13.63 -23.71
N LEU A 14 -1.62 -12.65 -24.59
CA LEU A 14 -2.92 -12.09 -24.90
C LEU A 14 -3.78 -13.11 -25.67
N LEU A 15 -4.91 -13.50 -25.09
CA LEU A 15 -5.87 -14.44 -25.69
C LEU A 15 -6.95 -13.73 -26.50
N SER A 16 -7.48 -12.63 -25.98
CA SER A 16 -8.53 -11.87 -26.66
C SER A 16 -8.65 -10.45 -26.15
N THR A 17 -9.12 -9.56 -26.99
CA THR A 17 -9.51 -8.18 -26.66
C THR A 17 -10.96 -7.98 -27.05
N SER A 18 -11.81 -7.47 -26.15
CA SER A 18 -13.23 -7.25 -26.37
C SER A 18 -13.72 -5.93 -25.76
N GLY A 19 -14.90 -5.48 -26.14
CA GLY A 19 -15.51 -4.23 -25.68
C GLY A 19 -15.62 -3.16 -26.78
N SER A 20 -16.39 -2.11 -26.51
CA SER A 20 -16.69 -1.05 -27.50
C SER A 20 -15.46 -0.22 -27.90
N LEU A 21 -14.42 -0.20 -27.09
CA LEU A 21 -13.16 0.52 -27.35
C LEU A 21 -11.96 -0.44 -27.48
N ALA A 22 -12.20 -1.70 -27.84
CA ALA A 22 -11.15 -2.72 -27.98
C ALA A 22 -10.10 -2.34 -29.03
N SER A 23 -10.55 -1.80 -30.19
CA SER A 23 -9.67 -1.40 -31.30
C SER A 23 -8.88 -0.09 -31.05
N THR A 24 -9.27 0.70 -30.07
CA THR A 24 -8.63 1.98 -29.73
C THR A 24 -7.92 1.88 -28.40
N LEU A 25 -8.63 2.06 -27.28
CA LEU A 25 -8.03 1.97 -25.94
C LEU A 25 -7.44 0.60 -25.63
N GLY A 26 -8.09 -0.48 -26.06
CA GLY A 26 -7.60 -1.83 -25.83
C GLY A 26 -6.28 -2.11 -26.54
N LYS A 27 -6.14 -1.61 -27.78
CA LYS A 27 -4.92 -1.76 -28.57
C LYS A 27 -3.82 -0.82 -28.12
N ASN A 28 -4.15 0.45 -27.87
CA ASN A 28 -3.13 1.49 -27.59
C ASN A 28 -2.72 1.55 -26.11
N ASN A 29 -3.33 0.75 -25.21
CA ASN A 29 -2.91 0.71 -23.81
C ASN A 29 -1.59 -0.04 -23.66
N PRO A 30 -0.49 0.62 -23.25
CA PRO A 30 0.79 -0.05 -23.04
C PRO A 30 0.77 -0.90 -21.75
N PHE A 31 -0.10 -0.59 -20.78
CA PHE A 31 -0.21 -1.38 -19.55
C PHE A 31 -1.15 -2.56 -19.77
N ARG A 32 -0.61 -3.77 -19.79
CA ARG A 32 -1.38 -4.99 -20.11
C ARG A 32 -1.34 -5.99 -18.95
N TYR A 33 -0.77 -7.17 -19.15
CA TYR A 33 -0.71 -8.23 -18.16
C TYR A 33 -0.09 -7.73 -16.85
N ARG A 34 -0.82 -7.82 -15.73
CA ARG A 34 -0.39 -7.41 -14.38
C ARG A 34 0.09 -5.94 -14.26
N GLY A 35 -0.29 -5.09 -15.21
CA GLY A 35 0.16 -3.70 -15.25
C GLY A 35 1.58 -3.50 -15.79
N TYR A 36 2.20 -4.54 -16.35
CA TYR A 36 3.48 -4.40 -17.04
C TYR A 36 3.33 -3.62 -18.34
N ILE A 37 4.40 -2.92 -18.71
CA ILE A 37 4.44 -2.18 -19.97
C ILE A 37 4.72 -3.18 -21.10
N TYR A 38 3.79 -3.26 -22.05
CA TYR A 38 3.92 -4.10 -23.24
C TYR A 38 4.53 -3.29 -24.37
N ASP A 39 5.60 -3.81 -24.92
CA ASP A 39 6.24 -3.27 -26.12
C ASP A 39 5.68 -4.01 -27.35
N GLU A 40 4.93 -3.28 -28.19
CA GLU A 40 4.30 -3.87 -29.39
C GLU A 40 5.31 -4.25 -30.47
N GLU A 41 6.48 -3.58 -30.52
CA GLU A 41 7.50 -3.85 -31.53
C GLU A 41 8.21 -5.18 -31.28
N THR A 42 8.49 -5.47 -30.01
CA THR A 42 9.19 -6.71 -29.62
C THR A 42 8.25 -7.83 -29.18
N GLY A 43 7.03 -7.50 -28.75
CA GLY A 43 6.09 -8.44 -28.18
C GLY A 43 6.42 -8.84 -26.73
N PHE A 44 7.27 -8.08 -26.05
CA PHE A 44 7.73 -8.36 -24.69
C PHE A 44 7.11 -7.42 -23.67
N TYR A 45 7.12 -7.86 -22.40
CA TYR A 45 6.78 -7.01 -21.27
C TYR A 45 8.05 -6.44 -20.63
N TYR A 46 8.08 -5.14 -20.39
CA TYR A 46 9.12 -4.47 -19.62
C TYR A 46 8.76 -4.47 -18.12
N LEU A 47 9.58 -5.14 -17.31
CA LEU A 47 9.46 -5.26 -15.86
C LEU A 47 10.54 -4.45 -15.14
N GLN A 48 10.79 -3.23 -15.56
CA GLN A 48 11.78 -2.28 -15.00
C GLN A 48 13.25 -2.73 -15.16
N SER A 49 13.64 -3.91 -14.69
CA SER A 49 15.02 -4.41 -14.78
C SER A 49 15.26 -5.35 -15.96
N ARG A 50 14.23 -6.07 -16.40
CA ARG A 50 14.33 -7.08 -17.47
C ARG A 50 13.14 -7.05 -18.42
N TYR A 51 13.33 -7.57 -19.61
CA TYR A 51 12.25 -7.89 -20.55
C TYR A 51 11.79 -9.35 -20.40
N TYR A 52 10.50 -9.55 -20.36
CA TYR A 52 9.83 -10.84 -20.23
C TYR A 52 9.11 -11.21 -21.53
N ASN A 53 9.37 -12.41 -22.03
CA ASN A 53 8.70 -12.97 -23.21
C ASN A 53 7.53 -13.86 -22.79
N PRO A 54 6.26 -13.44 -23.00
CA PRO A 54 5.09 -14.22 -22.61
C PRO A 54 4.85 -15.45 -23.47
N GLU A 55 5.41 -15.51 -24.71
CA GLU A 55 5.30 -16.68 -25.59
C GLU A 55 6.14 -17.85 -25.08
N VAL A 56 7.28 -17.57 -24.46
CA VAL A 56 8.21 -18.57 -23.93
C VAL A 56 8.07 -18.73 -22.40
N GLY A 57 7.45 -17.77 -21.73
CA GLY A 57 7.28 -17.77 -20.28
C GLY A 57 8.60 -17.50 -19.53
N ARG A 58 9.52 -16.71 -20.09
CA ARG A 58 10.86 -16.46 -19.52
C ARG A 58 11.32 -15.03 -19.74
N PHE A 59 12.24 -14.59 -18.87
CA PHE A 59 13.04 -13.39 -19.14
C PHE A 59 14.01 -13.63 -20.31
N ILE A 60 14.28 -12.59 -21.09
CA ILE A 60 15.24 -12.65 -22.20
C ILE A 60 16.69 -12.41 -21.78
N SER A 61 16.90 -11.86 -20.58
CA SER A 61 18.23 -11.68 -19.96
C SER A 61 18.31 -12.42 -18.62
N SER A 62 19.53 -12.81 -18.24
CA SER A 62 19.78 -13.45 -16.95
C SER A 62 19.53 -12.49 -15.79
N ASP A 63 19.12 -13.01 -14.64
CA ASP A 63 19.04 -12.24 -13.40
C ASP A 63 20.45 -11.84 -12.92
N VAL A 64 20.58 -10.61 -12.43
CA VAL A 64 21.80 -10.13 -11.77
C VAL A 64 21.88 -10.69 -10.35
N LEU A 65 20.73 -10.95 -9.72
CA LEU A 65 20.62 -11.49 -8.37
C LEU A 65 20.25 -12.98 -8.42
N LEU A 66 21.25 -13.85 -8.46
CA LEU A 66 21.01 -15.28 -8.29
C LEU A 66 20.64 -15.56 -6.83
N SER A 67 19.38 -15.88 -6.59
CA SER A 67 18.88 -16.23 -5.26
C SER A 67 19.30 -17.65 -4.90
N THR A 68 20.29 -17.79 -4.02
CA THR A 68 20.79 -19.09 -3.54
C THR A 68 19.88 -19.78 -2.52
N GLY A 69 18.81 -19.09 -2.06
CA GLY A 69 17.93 -19.58 -0.98
C GLY A 69 16.71 -20.39 -1.42
N GLN A 70 16.41 -20.49 -2.72
CA GLN A 70 15.15 -21.07 -3.23
C GLN A 70 15.31 -22.44 -3.93
N GLY A 71 16.31 -23.20 -3.54
CA GLY A 71 16.56 -24.53 -4.13
C GLY A 71 16.92 -24.49 -5.62
N VAL A 72 16.70 -25.61 -6.33
CA VAL A 72 17.07 -25.76 -7.75
C VAL A 72 16.41 -24.71 -8.66
N LEU A 73 15.20 -24.26 -8.33
CA LEU A 73 14.46 -23.28 -9.13
C LEU A 73 15.04 -21.86 -9.01
N GLY A 74 15.67 -21.51 -7.87
CA GLY A 74 16.34 -20.24 -7.66
C GLY A 74 17.63 -20.06 -8.47
N HIS A 75 18.18 -21.16 -9.00
CA HIS A 75 19.35 -21.11 -9.88
C HIS A 75 19.03 -20.86 -11.36
N ASN A 76 17.74 -20.84 -11.74
CA ASN A 76 17.36 -20.54 -13.11
C ASN A 76 17.22 -19.01 -13.30
N ALA A 77 18.30 -18.37 -13.72
CA ALA A 77 18.39 -16.94 -13.92
C ALA A 77 17.38 -16.33 -14.92
N TYR A 78 16.71 -17.15 -15.71
CA TYR A 78 15.71 -16.73 -16.72
C TYR A 78 14.26 -17.03 -16.30
N ALA A 79 14.06 -17.72 -15.16
CA ALA A 79 12.73 -18.11 -14.75
C ALA A 79 11.89 -16.89 -14.36
N TYR A 80 10.67 -16.81 -14.93
CA TYR A 80 9.64 -15.89 -14.45
C TYR A 80 8.83 -16.56 -13.34
N CYS A 81 8.67 -15.88 -12.21
CA CYS A 81 7.88 -16.34 -11.08
C CYS A 81 8.20 -17.77 -10.62
N LEU A 82 9.46 -18.21 -10.67
CA LEU A 82 9.89 -19.58 -10.36
C LEU A 82 9.07 -20.67 -11.12
N ASN A 83 8.63 -20.38 -12.33
CA ASN A 83 7.70 -21.19 -13.15
C ASN A 83 6.29 -21.37 -12.53
N ASN A 84 5.88 -20.52 -11.60
CA ASN A 84 4.56 -20.53 -10.99
C ASN A 84 3.85 -19.17 -11.09
N PRO A 85 3.50 -18.70 -12.31
CA PRO A 85 2.92 -17.37 -12.51
C PRO A 85 1.45 -17.30 -12.04
N VAL A 86 0.83 -18.40 -11.64
CA VAL A 86 -0.52 -18.38 -11.05
C VAL A 86 -0.49 -17.82 -9.63
N ASN A 87 0.54 -18.21 -8.85
CA ASN A 87 0.65 -17.86 -7.43
C ASN A 87 1.74 -16.83 -7.14
N MET A 88 2.49 -16.39 -8.14
CA MET A 88 3.61 -15.47 -7.98
C MET A 88 3.57 -14.37 -9.03
N SER A 89 4.08 -13.19 -8.69
CA SER A 89 4.29 -12.07 -9.61
C SER A 89 5.68 -11.49 -9.41
N ASP A 90 6.23 -10.90 -10.44
CA ASP A 90 7.52 -10.21 -10.38
C ASP A 90 7.32 -8.78 -10.90
N SER A 91 7.12 -7.83 -10.01
CA SER A 91 6.80 -6.44 -10.38
C SER A 91 7.99 -5.62 -10.84
N CYS A 92 9.19 -6.05 -10.48
CA CYS A 92 10.44 -5.33 -10.77
C CYS A 92 11.40 -6.09 -11.68
N GLY A 93 11.10 -7.35 -12.00
CA GLY A 93 11.92 -8.19 -12.84
C GLY A 93 13.18 -8.74 -12.16
N THR A 94 13.28 -8.78 -10.84
CA THR A 94 14.44 -9.30 -10.09
C THR A 94 14.09 -10.31 -9.01
N ALA A 95 12.86 -10.29 -8.48
CA ALA A 95 12.46 -11.18 -7.41
C ALA A 95 10.98 -11.56 -7.54
N PRO A 96 10.67 -12.84 -7.78
CA PRO A 96 9.31 -13.29 -7.76
C PRO A 96 8.74 -13.22 -6.35
N LEU A 97 7.67 -12.47 -6.19
CA LEU A 97 6.91 -12.39 -4.95
C LEU A 97 5.75 -13.37 -5.01
N LYS A 98 5.55 -14.12 -3.94
CA LYS A 98 4.34 -14.92 -3.80
C LYS A 98 3.15 -13.98 -3.89
N GLN A 99 2.25 -14.21 -4.83
CA GLN A 99 1.01 -13.47 -4.92
C GLN A 99 0.09 -13.95 -3.79
N GLU A 100 0.29 -13.40 -2.61
CA GLU A 100 -0.67 -13.60 -1.53
C GLU A 100 -1.92 -12.80 -1.88
N CYS A 101 -3.03 -13.50 -2.10
CA CYS A 101 -4.34 -12.88 -2.16
C CYS A 101 -4.74 -12.49 -0.74
N PHE A 102 -4.31 -11.32 -0.31
CA PHE A 102 -4.75 -10.78 0.97
C PHE A 102 -6.24 -10.43 0.92
N PRO A 103 -7.02 -10.83 1.93
CA PRO A 103 -8.43 -10.45 2.00
C PRO A 103 -8.56 -8.92 2.06
N ASP A 104 -9.52 -8.37 1.30
CA ASP A 104 -9.84 -6.94 1.39
C ASP A 104 -10.56 -6.64 2.71
N ARG A 105 -9.94 -5.84 3.55
CA ARG A 105 -10.39 -5.41 4.86
C ARG A 105 -10.60 -3.89 4.94
N THR A 106 -10.79 -3.24 3.80
CA THR A 106 -10.98 -1.78 3.73
C THR A 106 -12.08 -1.30 4.67
N LYS A 107 -13.20 -2.03 4.73
CA LYS A 107 -14.33 -1.67 5.59
C LYS A 107 -13.99 -1.83 7.07
N GLU A 108 -13.37 -2.94 7.45
CA GLU A 108 -12.95 -3.23 8.83
C GLU A 108 -11.91 -2.20 9.31
N VAL A 109 -10.94 -1.84 8.47
CA VAL A 109 -9.96 -0.78 8.77
C VAL A 109 -10.65 0.56 8.99
N LEU A 110 -11.61 0.94 8.15
CA LEU A 110 -12.35 2.19 8.33
C LEU A 110 -13.19 2.18 9.60
N CYS A 111 -13.89 1.10 9.93
CA CYS A 111 -14.64 0.99 11.18
C CYS A 111 -13.71 1.15 12.39
N LEU A 112 -12.54 0.50 12.37
CA LEU A 112 -11.53 0.62 13.42
C LEU A 112 -11.04 2.08 13.57
N LEU A 113 -10.73 2.75 12.46
CA LEU A 113 -10.31 4.15 12.48
C LEU A 113 -11.40 5.07 13.04
N LEU A 114 -12.68 4.82 12.71
CA LEU A 114 -13.80 5.57 13.24
C LEU A 114 -13.99 5.38 14.75
N ASP A 115 -13.90 4.16 15.25
CA ASP A 115 -14.00 3.89 16.68
C ASP A 115 -12.88 4.61 17.45
N ASN A 116 -11.67 4.59 16.90
CA ASN A 116 -10.54 5.31 17.46
C ASN A 116 -10.69 6.83 17.35
N PHE A 117 -11.30 7.34 16.27
CA PHE A 117 -11.65 8.75 16.12
C PHE A 117 -12.63 9.20 17.21
N VAL A 118 -13.71 8.46 17.40
CA VAL A 118 -14.71 8.77 18.45
C VAL A 118 -14.05 8.76 19.84
N THR A 119 -13.17 7.80 20.09
CA THR A 119 -12.43 7.70 21.34
C THR A 119 -11.50 8.90 21.54
N ALA A 120 -10.74 9.29 20.52
CA ALA A 120 -9.86 10.46 20.56
C ALA A 120 -10.64 11.77 20.79
N LYS A 121 -11.78 11.94 20.12
CA LYS A 121 -12.64 13.12 20.33
C LYS A 121 -13.16 13.21 21.77
N LYS A 122 -13.49 12.09 22.42
CA LYS A 122 -13.84 12.08 23.85
C LYS A 122 -12.69 12.57 24.74
N TRP A 123 -11.45 12.23 24.44
CA TRP A 123 -10.30 12.70 25.20
C TRP A 123 -10.04 14.19 25.04
N SER A 124 -10.38 14.74 23.87
CA SER A 124 -10.13 16.16 23.55
C SER A 124 -10.96 17.14 24.41
N VAL A 125 -11.96 16.64 25.15
CA VAL A 125 -12.79 17.47 26.04
C VAL A 125 -11.98 18.01 27.23
N ILE A 126 -10.95 17.29 27.67
CA ILE A 126 -10.11 17.68 28.82
C ILE A 126 -8.73 18.12 28.32
N PRO A 127 -8.33 19.39 28.51
CA PRO A 127 -7.02 19.90 28.08
C PRO A 127 -5.87 19.05 28.65
N GLY A 128 -4.93 18.66 27.80
CA GLY A 128 -3.75 17.87 28.18
C GLY A 128 -4.00 16.36 28.35
N TYR A 129 -5.24 15.94 28.57
CA TYR A 129 -5.58 14.52 28.76
C TYR A 129 -5.41 13.71 27.47
N ALA A 130 -5.83 14.27 26.35
CA ALA A 130 -5.77 13.63 25.04
C ALA A 130 -4.34 13.21 24.65
N GLN A 131 -3.34 14.07 24.91
CA GLN A 131 -1.95 13.80 24.60
C GLN A 131 -1.38 12.64 25.43
N ILE A 132 -1.76 12.57 26.70
CA ILE A 132 -1.35 11.48 27.61
C ILE A 132 -1.99 10.16 27.16
N GLN A 133 -3.29 10.16 26.87
CA GLN A 133 -4.00 8.97 26.38
C GLN A 133 -3.43 8.49 25.03
N PHE A 134 -3.20 9.41 24.09
CA PHE A 134 -2.60 9.08 22.81
C PHE A 134 -1.27 8.37 22.99
N TYR A 135 -0.35 8.94 23.79
CA TYR A 135 0.94 8.32 24.06
C TYR A 135 0.80 6.92 24.67
N GLN A 136 -0.11 6.74 25.64
CA GLN A 136 -0.32 5.44 26.28
C GLN A 136 -0.84 4.37 25.33
N HIS A 137 -1.70 4.74 24.38
CA HIS A 137 -2.29 3.80 23.43
C HIS A 137 -1.34 3.46 22.27
N VAL A 138 -0.55 4.41 21.77
CA VAL A 138 0.34 4.19 20.61
C VAL A 138 1.74 3.69 20.97
N ARG A 139 2.13 3.74 22.26
CA ARG A 139 3.42 3.20 22.70
C ARG A 139 3.50 1.69 22.52
N SER A 140 4.71 1.12 22.58
CA SER A 140 4.91 -0.33 22.55
C SER A 140 4.05 -1.03 23.59
N TYR A 141 3.31 -2.06 23.14
CA TYR A 141 2.33 -2.82 23.93
C TYR A 141 1.10 -2.01 24.38
N GLY A 142 0.88 -0.83 23.86
CA GLY A 142 -0.37 -0.09 24.03
C GLY A 142 -1.51 -0.70 23.19
N ASP A 143 -2.76 -0.36 23.50
CA ASP A 143 -3.93 -0.97 22.84
C ASP A 143 -3.97 -0.75 21.32
N TRP A 144 -3.30 0.29 20.82
CA TRP A 144 -3.20 0.61 19.40
C TRP A 144 -1.85 0.24 18.77
N ASP A 145 -1.01 -0.48 19.50
CA ASP A 145 0.17 -1.15 18.93
C ASP A 145 -0.27 -2.48 18.29
N TYR A 146 -0.77 -2.40 17.08
CA TYR A 146 -1.35 -3.53 16.37
C TYR A 146 -0.35 -4.62 16.00
N LYS A 147 0.95 -4.40 16.17
CA LYS A 147 1.94 -5.49 16.11
C LYS A 147 1.70 -6.56 17.18
N TYR A 148 1.16 -6.15 18.33
CA TYR A 148 0.93 -7.01 19.50
C TYR A 148 -0.57 -7.20 19.79
N ASN A 149 -1.40 -6.21 19.49
CA ASN A 149 -2.83 -6.17 19.80
C ASN A 149 -3.67 -6.16 18.52
N LEU A 150 -3.48 -7.18 17.67
CA LEU A 150 -4.21 -7.32 16.42
C LEU A 150 -5.73 -7.44 16.66
N PRO A 151 -6.55 -6.73 15.89
CA PRO A 151 -7.98 -6.97 15.81
C PRO A 151 -8.27 -8.42 15.42
N ASP A 152 -9.38 -8.99 15.92
CA ASP A 152 -9.72 -10.39 15.66
C ASP A 152 -9.78 -10.74 14.18
N TRP A 153 -10.29 -9.84 13.35
CA TRP A 153 -10.37 -10.01 11.89
C TRP A 153 -9.01 -10.06 11.18
N ALA A 154 -7.93 -9.69 11.87
CA ALA A 154 -6.56 -9.68 11.32
C ALA A 154 -5.66 -10.76 11.93
N LYS A 155 -6.10 -11.51 12.94
CA LYS A 155 -5.26 -12.48 13.67
C LYS A 155 -4.86 -13.72 12.84
N ASP A 156 -5.72 -14.13 11.92
CA ASP A 156 -5.56 -15.38 11.17
C ASP A 156 -4.86 -15.20 9.82
N VAL A 157 -4.34 -14.01 9.54
CA VAL A 157 -3.73 -13.68 8.24
C VAL A 157 -2.34 -13.07 8.43
N SER A 158 -1.41 -13.41 7.53
CA SER A 158 -0.06 -12.81 7.50
C SER A 158 -0.07 -11.34 7.07
N GLY A 159 -1.17 -10.89 6.44
CA GLY A 159 -1.43 -9.55 5.98
C GLY A 159 -2.83 -9.44 5.39
N PHE A 160 -3.25 -8.25 5.08
CA PHE A 160 -4.55 -7.96 4.46
C PHE A 160 -4.38 -6.81 3.46
N SER A 161 -5.39 -6.62 2.61
CA SER A 161 -5.42 -5.47 1.71
C SER A 161 -6.44 -4.45 2.24
N ALA A 162 -6.09 -3.16 2.16
CA ALA A 162 -7.04 -2.08 2.40
C ALA A 162 -6.74 -0.91 1.45
N PHE A 163 -7.78 -0.28 0.93
CA PHE A 163 -7.69 0.79 -0.08
C PHE A 163 -6.91 0.38 -1.34
N GLY A 164 -6.83 -0.93 -1.62
CA GLY A 164 -6.03 -1.50 -2.70
C GLY A 164 -4.53 -1.59 -2.41
N LEU A 165 -4.11 -1.42 -1.15
CA LEU A 165 -2.75 -1.60 -0.66
C LEU A 165 -2.65 -2.87 0.18
N ASN A 166 -1.56 -3.60 0.04
CA ASN A 166 -1.22 -4.69 0.97
C ASN A 166 -0.64 -4.10 2.26
N MET A 167 -1.12 -4.57 3.38
CA MET A 167 -0.79 -4.04 4.70
C MET A 167 -0.47 -5.17 5.68
N THR A 168 0.46 -4.89 6.56
CA THR A 168 0.77 -5.70 7.73
C THR A 168 0.12 -5.08 8.99
N ALA A 169 0.24 -5.77 10.11
CA ALA A 169 -0.13 -5.24 11.42
C ALA A 169 0.61 -3.95 11.80
N ALA A 170 1.89 -3.85 11.41
CA ALA A 170 2.70 -2.66 11.63
C ALA A 170 2.18 -1.47 10.84
N ASP A 171 1.84 -1.70 9.56
CA ASP A 171 1.31 -0.67 8.67
C ASP A 171 -0.03 -0.13 9.20
N LEU A 172 -0.89 -1.02 9.74
CA LEU A 172 -2.13 -0.62 10.40
C LEU A 172 -1.86 0.28 11.62
N GLY A 173 -0.84 -0.06 12.42
CA GLY A 173 -0.43 0.76 13.56
C GLY A 173 0.02 2.15 13.14
N ASN A 174 0.86 2.26 12.12
CA ASN A 174 1.35 3.51 11.57
C ASN A 174 0.23 4.34 10.93
N LEU A 175 -0.69 3.70 10.20
CA LEU A 175 -1.89 4.33 9.65
C LEU A 175 -2.75 4.95 10.77
N ASN A 176 -3.06 4.16 11.79
CA ASN A 176 -3.87 4.62 12.93
C ASN A 176 -3.17 5.73 13.72
N TYR A 177 -1.86 5.63 13.94
CA TYR A 177 -1.06 6.67 14.58
C TYR A 177 -1.18 8.02 13.86
N GLY A 178 -1.02 8.03 12.53
CA GLY A 178 -1.18 9.23 11.72
C GLY A 178 -2.60 9.80 11.77
N PHE A 179 -3.60 8.93 11.67
CA PHE A 179 -5.01 9.30 11.68
C PHE A 179 -5.46 9.90 13.02
N VAL A 180 -5.22 9.20 14.11
CA VAL A 180 -5.63 9.66 15.45
C VAL A 180 -4.81 10.86 15.91
N GLY A 181 -3.52 10.86 15.63
CA GLY A 181 -2.67 12.02 15.94
C GLY A 181 -3.18 13.30 15.28
N SER A 182 -3.62 13.23 14.02
CA SER A 182 -4.24 14.36 13.33
C SER A 182 -5.59 14.75 13.93
N THR A 183 -6.38 13.79 14.36
CA THR A 183 -7.66 14.02 15.07
C THR A 183 -7.47 14.82 16.36
N LEU A 184 -6.33 14.64 17.03
CA LEU A 184 -5.95 15.34 18.25
C LEU A 184 -5.24 16.67 18.00
N GLY A 185 -5.10 17.08 16.74
CA GLY A 185 -4.52 18.36 16.34
C GLY A 185 -2.98 18.37 16.24
N PHE A 186 -2.32 17.19 16.28
CA PHE A 186 -0.88 17.15 16.01
C PHE A 186 -0.60 17.42 14.53
N SER A 187 0.40 18.25 14.27
CA SER A 187 0.83 18.48 12.88
C SER A 187 1.46 17.21 12.30
N ARG A 188 1.30 17.01 10.98
CA ARG A 188 1.97 15.94 10.24
C ARG A 188 3.47 15.86 10.56
N LYS A 189 4.15 17.03 10.57
CA LYS A 189 5.59 17.10 10.88
C LYS A 189 5.88 16.57 12.30
N THR A 190 5.07 16.95 13.28
CA THR A 190 5.22 16.48 14.66
C THR A 190 5.10 14.98 14.75
N LEU A 191 4.11 14.38 14.07
CA LEU A 191 3.89 12.94 14.07
C LEU A 191 5.08 12.18 13.46
N LEU A 192 5.58 12.63 12.31
CA LEU A 192 6.72 11.99 11.64
C LEU A 192 8.02 12.10 12.46
N VAL A 193 8.29 13.25 13.05
CA VAL A 193 9.48 13.44 13.91
C VAL A 193 9.40 12.57 15.16
N ALA A 194 8.23 12.48 15.78
CA ALA A 194 8.05 11.66 16.98
C ALA A 194 8.19 10.16 16.69
N ALA A 195 7.65 9.69 15.57
CA ALA A 195 7.81 8.30 15.13
C ALA A 195 9.29 7.97 14.88
N GLY A 196 10.00 8.81 14.13
CA GLY A 196 11.43 8.65 13.85
C GLY A 196 12.29 8.67 15.11
N PHE A 197 11.95 9.49 16.10
CA PHE A 197 12.66 9.51 17.37
C PHE A 197 12.50 8.18 18.15
N VAL A 198 11.33 7.55 18.08
CA VAL A 198 11.10 6.23 18.69
C VAL A 198 11.88 5.14 17.95
N ALA A 199 11.92 5.19 16.62
CA ALA A 199 12.68 4.26 15.79
C ALA A 199 14.17 4.29 16.12
N LEU A 200 14.77 5.48 16.20
CA LEU A 200 16.17 5.66 16.59
C LEU A 200 16.51 5.08 17.97
N ARG A 201 15.59 5.20 18.93
CA ARG A 201 15.82 4.65 20.29
C ARG A 201 15.77 3.13 20.35
N LYS A 202 14.98 2.50 19.45
CA LYS A 202 14.80 1.03 19.47
C LYS A 202 15.90 0.30 18.72
N ASN A 203 16.34 0.80 17.59
CA ASN A 203 17.13 0.01 16.64
C ASN A 203 18.61 0.39 16.62
N GLY A 204 19.02 1.56 17.15
CA GLY A 204 20.41 2.03 17.00
C GLY A 204 20.90 2.14 15.55
N ASP A 205 20.17 1.54 14.62
CA ASP A 205 20.43 1.49 13.18
C ASP A 205 19.33 2.29 12.47
N ASN A 206 19.81 3.35 11.87
CA ASN A 206 19.07 4.10 10.87
C ASN A 206 19.30 3.34 9.55
N ASP A 207 18.33 2.62 9.01
CA ASP A 207 18.39 2.07 7.66
C ASP A 207 18.43 3.18 6.58
N GLY A 208 18.62 4.41 7.03
CA GLY A 208 19.21 5.55 6.35
C GLY A 208 18.36 6.17 5.26
N CYS A 209 17.16 5.68 4.99
CA CYS A 209 16.43 6.00 3.78
C CYS A 209 15.13 6.78 3.98
N GLY A 210 14.65 6.97 5.21
CA GLY A 210 13.42 7.71 5.51
C GLY A 210 13.66 9.19 5.81
N HIS A 211 12.78 10.07 5.33
CA HIS A 211 12.66 11.40 5.90
C HIS A 211 12.22 11.27 7.37
N TYR A 212 12.80 12.07 8.25
CA TYR A 212 12.47 12.07 9.69
C TYR A 212 12.90 10.83 10.47
N TYR A 213 13.97 10.13 10.05
CA TYR A 213 14.60 9.02 10.80
C TYR A 213 13.74 7.77 10.98
N ASP A 214 12.69 7.59 10.20
CA ASP A 214 11.86 6.40 10.15
C ASP A 214 11.89 5.75 8.78
N GLY A 215 11.50 4.46 8.67
CA GLY A 215 11.45 3.76 7.40
C GLY A 215 10.54 4.44 6.38
N LYS A 216 10.80 4.26 5.09
CA LYS A 216 9.95 4.84 4.03
C LYS A 216 8.52 4.35 4.11
N ASP A 217 8.35 3.06 4.39
CA ASP A 217 7.03 2.42 4.47
C ASP A 217 6.26 2.90 5.71
N ASP A 218 6.93 3.04 6.86
CA ASP A 218 6.33 3.57 8.08
C ASP A 218 5.84 5.01 7.87
N ASN A 219 6.67 5.86 7.27
CA ASN A 219 6.32 7.23 6.92
C ASN A 219 5.15 7.30 5.91
N PHE A 220 5.08 6.36 4.96
CA PHE A 220 3.99 6.28 4.00
C PHE A 220 2.65 6.05 4.71
N PHE A 221 2.56 5.06 5.60
CA PHE A 221 1.31 4.74 6.29
C PHE A 221 0.90 5.81 7.32
N ILE A 222 1.86 6.47 7.99
CA ILE A 222 1.57 7.64 8.82
C ILE A 222 0.94 8.76 7.97
N ASN A 223 1.52 9.09 6.83
CA ASN A 223 0.99 10.09 5.92
C ASN A 223 -0.39 9.71 5.37
N LEU A 224 -0.61 8.43 5.07
CA LEU A 224 -1.91 7.93 4.62
C LEU A 224 -2.97 8.13 5.69
N GLY A 225 -2.66 7.86 6.97
CA GLY A 225 -3.55 8.09 8.10
C GLY A 225 -3.92 9.56 8.26
N VAL A 226 -2.91 10.45 8.19
CA VAL A 226 -3.13 11.91 8.17
C VAL A 226 -4.07 12.30 7.03
N GLY A 227 -3.85 11.75 5.84
CA GLY A 227 -4.69 12.01 4.66
C GLY A 227 -6.14 11.56 4.83
N ILE A 228 -6.36 10.37 5.38
CA ILE A 228 -7.71 9.86 5.66
C ILE A 228 -8.44 10.78 6.66
N HIS A 229 -7.75 11.26 7.70
CA HIS A 229 -8.33 12.20 8.64
C HIS A 229 -8.82 13.49 7.94
N TYR A 230 -8.02 14.06 7.05
CA TYR A 230 -8.43 15.25 6.28
C TYR A 230 -9.68 15.00 5.41
N PHE A 231 -9.86 13.81 4.88
CA PHE A 231 -11.08 13.44 4.15
C PHE A 231 -12.29 13.28 5.06
N MET A 232 -12.07 12.90 6.31
CA MET A 232 -13.15 12.74 7.31
C MET A 232 -13.63 14.09 7.87
N GLU A 233 -12.76 15.09 8.01
CA GLU A 233 -13.09 16.44 8.47
C GLU A 233 -12.94 17.48 7.34
N PRO A 234 -14.01 17.79 6.58
CA PRO A 234 -13.94 18.65 5.39
C PRO A 234 -13.47 20.09 5.64
N ALA A 235 -13.57 20.59 6.87
CA ALA A 235 -13.07 21.92 7.25
C ALA A 235 -11.54 22.06 7.09
N SER A 236 -10.83 20.92 6.97
CA SER A 236 -9.37 20.86 6.79
C SER A 236 -8.93 20.98 5.32
N PHE A 237 -9.87 21.06 4.38
CA PHE A 237 -9.60 21.04 2.92
C PHE A 237 -9.12 22.35 2.32
N ALA A 238 -8.79 23.35 3.11
CA ALA A 238 -8.60 24.72 2.61
C ALA A 238 -7.24 25.02 1.97
N SER A 239 -6.26 24.11 1.92
CA SER A 239 -4.95 24.42 1.32
C SER A 239 -4.59 23.49 0.16
N GLY A 240 -4.25 24.08 -1.00
CA GLY A 240 -3.70 23.34 -2.14
C GLY A 240 -2.44 22.55 -1.80
N GLU A 241 -1.72 22.96 -0.76
CA GLU A 241 -0.56 22.26 -0.20
C GLU A 241 -0.86 20.81 0.26
N PHE A 242 -2.12 20.49 0.62
CA PHE A 242 -2.53 19.14 1.02
C PHE A 242 -2.25 18.11 -0.08
N PHE A 243 -2.67 18.39 -1.31
CA PHE A 243 -2.47 17.44 -2.42
C PHE A 243 -0.99 17.30 -2.77
N ASP A 244 -0.23 18.39 -2.73
CA ASP A 244 1.19 18.37 -3.06
C ASP A 244 1.99 17.48 -2.10
N TRP A 245 1.76 17.59 -0.80
CA TRP A 245 2.48 16.73 0.13
C TRP A 245 2.00 15.27 0.10
N MET A 246 0.72 15.00 -0.19
CA MET A 246 0.22 13.62 -0.36
C MET A 246 0.91 12.92 -1.54
N VAL A 247 1.02 13.60 -2.67
CA VAL A 247 1.75 13.10 -3.84
C VAL A 247 3.23 12.89 -3.51
N ASN A 248 3.86 13.83 -2.82
CA ASN A 248 5.26 13.72 -2.39
C ASN A 248 5.49 12.58 -1.38
N ALA A 249 4.47 12.21 -0.63
CA ALA A 249 4.49 11.04 0.26
C ALA A 249 4.27 9.70 -0.48
N GLY A 250 4.11 9.72 -1.81
CA GLY A 250 3.87 8.52 -2.62
C GLY A 250 2.40 8.13 -2.76
N ILE A 251 1.47 8.95 -2.26
CA ILE A 251 0.03 8.69 -2.33
C ILE A 251 -0.48 9.20 -3.67
N ASN A 252 -0.66 8.31 -4.62
CA ASN A 252 -1.09 8.67 -5.98
C ASN A 252 -2.58 9.01 -6.06
N GLY A 253 -2.98 9.67 -7.17
CA GLY A 253 -4.34 10.14 -7.37
C GLY A 253 -5.41 9.02 -7.37
N ARG A 254 -5.06 7.79 -7.77
CA ARG A 254 -5.98 6.64 -7.75
C ARG A 254 -6.29 6.23 -6.32
N LEU A 255 -5.27 6.17 -5.47
CA LEU A 255 -5.41 5.86 -4.06
C LEU A 255 -6.22 6.95 -3.34
N LEU A 256 -5.93 8.23 -3.61
CA LEU A 256 -6.69 9.38 -3.09
C LEU A 256 -8.17 9.28 -3.45
N LEU A 257 -8.48 8.96 -4.71
CA LEU A 257 -9.87 8.80 -5.16
C LEU A 257 -10.57 7.63 -4.46
N THR A 258 -9.87 6.52 -4.25
CA THR A 258 -10.40 5.35 -3.53
C THR A 258 -10.74 5.73 -2.10
N ILE A 259 -9.82 6.33 -1.36
CA ILE A 259 -10.01 6.80 0.01
C ILE A 259 -11.20 7.77 0.08
N TYR A 260 -11.23 8.79 -0.79
CA TYR A 260 -12.31 9.76 -0.83
C TYR A 260 -13.69 9.11 -1.02
N LYS A 261 -13.82 8.19 -1.98
CA LYS A 261 -15.09 7.49 -2.25
C LYS A 261 -15.53 6.67 -1.04
N THR A 262 -14.62 5.88 -0.47
CA THR A 262 -14.95 4.98 0.64
C THR A 262 -15.26 5.77 1.92
N THR A 263 -14.55 6.86 2.20
CA THR A 263 -14.84 7.73 3.35
C THR A 263 -16.16 8.50 3.17
N LYS A 264 -16.49 8.90 1.94
CA LYS A 264 -17.76 9.54 1.62
C LYS A 264 -18.93 8.58 1.85
N GLU A 265 -18.87 7.35 1.30
CA GLU A 265 -19.89 6.32 1.49
C GLU A 265 -20.11 6.03 2.99
N LEU A 266 -19.03 5.97 3.76
CA LEU A 266 -19.11 5.74 5.19
C LEU A 266 -19.81 6.90 5.93
N ARG A 267 -19.49 8.16 5.60
CA ARG A 267 -20.14 9.34 6.17
C ARG A 267 -21.63 9.43 5.85
N GLU A 268 -22.02 8.97 4.66
CA GLU A 268 -23.43 8.94 4.24
C GLU A 268 -24.23 7.81 4.92
N SER A 269 -23.52 6.82 5.50
CA SER A 269 -24.12 5.69 6.23
C SER A 269 -24.22 5.91 7.74
N LEU A 270 -23.59 6.96 8.30
CA LEU A 270 -23.63 7.38 9.70
C LEU A 270 -24.69 8.46 9.92
#